data_eccf1c9ac6879d8127c2ce0c15940736
#
_entry.id   eccf1c9ac6879d8127c2ce0c15940736
#
_cell.length_a   1.000
_cell.length_b   1.000
_cell.length_c   1.000
_cell.angle_alpha   90.00
_cell.angle_beta   90.00
_cell.angle_gamma   90.00
#
_symmetry.space_group_name_H-M   'P 1'
#
loop_
_entity.id
_entity.type
_entity.pdbx_description
1 polymer ?
#
loop_
_entity_poly.entity_id
_entity_poly.type
_entity_poly.pdbx_seq_one_letter_code
_entity_poly.pdbx_strand_id
1 'polypeptide(L)'
;MMLKKVILLIEEDILQQKVLCGESILPDDLREHEVEIVIGQRQSVVLDIEAEENTTACNSTECNGAKCCEAEGVDEVYGGVEEGFEENLYITDSEDTYHLLKQRGRYVLPYRHENNKTADFMGALYVIEQIEEVDYETIDLAYRRLAGLPWEILRTKRCIIRETTEADVDSFYNIYAEPEITRYMEDLYEDREEELAYVAEYREKMYGFYGYGMWTVLTKEGTVIGRAGISWREGFDLPELGFVIGVPWQGQGYAREVCRAILDYAKKELDFTQVQALVMEGNEKSAALCRKLGFRKGERVEEDGEQYDRYLAELTWTAL
;
A
#
# COMPACT_ATOMS: atom_id res chain seq x y z
N MET A 1 -9.06 -9.02 -0.52
CA MET A 1 -9.86 -8.07 -1.31
C MET A 1 -9.04 -7.71 -2.54
N MET A 2 -9.61 -7.72 -3.70
CA MET A 2 -8.97 -7.35 -4.97
C MET A 2 -9.87 -6.34 -5.68
N LEU A 3 -9.28 -5.44 -6.44
CA LEU A 3 -10.03 -4.53 -7.31
C LEU A 3 -10.80 -5.33 -8.36
N LYS A 4 -12.11 -5.15 -8.45
CA LYS A 4 -12.97 -5.81 -9.43
C LYS A 4 -13.60 -4.84 -10.41
N LYS A 5 -13.77 -3.58 -10.00
CA LYS A 5 -14.47 -2.62 -10.83
C LYS A 5 -13.85 -1.23 -10.73
N VAL A 6 -13.68 -0.57 -11.86
CA VAL A 6 -13.36 0.86 -11.96
C VAL A 6 -14.57 1.59 -12.53
N ILE A 7 -15.07 2.57 -11.79
CA ILE A 7 -16.27 3.34 -12.14
C ILE A 7 -15.83 4.77 -12.52
N LEU A 8 -16.01 5.12 -13.78
CA LEU A 8 -15.67 6.43 -14.33
C LEU A 8 -16.85 7.38 -14.23
N LEU A 9 -16.72 8.42 -13.42
CA LEU A 9 -17.69 9.50 -13.22
C LEU A 9 -17.12 10.82 -13.77
N ILE A 10 -16.83 10.83 -15.08
CA ILE A 10 -16.17 11.92 -15.80
C ILE A 10 -17.19 12.60 -16.70
N GLU A 11 -17.05 13.90 -16.94
CA GLU A 11 -17.95 14.64 -17.85
C GLU A 11 -18.03 14.00 -19.24
N GLU A 12 -19.26 13.93 -19.77
CA GLU A 12 -19.52 13.26 -21.05
C GLU A 12 -18.73 13.88 -22.21
N ASP A 13 -18.58 15.21 -22.22
CA ASP A 13 -17.81 15.92 -23.26
C ASP A 13 -16.32 15.49 -23.26
N ILE A 14 -15.73 15.25 -22.08
CA ILE A 14 -14.35 14.78 -21.93
C ILE A 14 -14.22 13.35 -22.45
N LEU A 15 -15.16 12.47 -22.06
CA LEU A 15 -15.21 11.09 -22.52
C LEU A 15 -15.37 11.00 -24.03
N GLN A 16 -16.29 11.81 -24.61
CA GLN A 16 -16.53 11.84 -26.06
C GLN A 16 -15.32 12.37 -26.84
N GLN A 17 -14.65 13.41 -26.33
CA GLN A 17 -13.46 13.96 -26.97
C GLN A 17 -12.34 12.89 -27.09
N LYS A 18 -12.08 12.13 -26.04
CA LYS A 18 -11.06 11.06 -26.04
C LYS A 18 -11.46 9.91 -26.98
N VAL A 19 -12.70 9.47 -26.94
CA VAL A 19 -13.23 8.42 -27.83
C VAL A 19 -13.16 8.85 -29.31
N LEU A 20 -13.46 10.11 -29.63
CA LEU A 20 -13.37 10.65 -31.00
C LEU A 20 -11.93 10.71 -31.51
N CYS A 21 -10.94 10.86 -30.59
CA CYS A 21 -9.52 10.80 -30.95
C CYS A 21 -9.02 9.36 -31.13
N GLY A 22 -9.86 8.36 -30.89
CA GLY A 22 -9.48 6.94 -30.97
C GLY A 22 -8.60 6.48 -29.80
N GLU A 23 -8.57 7.25 -28.73
CA GLU A 23 -7.84 6.93 -27.50
C GLU A 23 -8.70 6.08 -26.56
N SER A 24 -8.14 5.05 -25.97
CA SER A 24 -8.77 4.36 -24.84
C SER A 24 -8.75 5.29 -23.63
N ILE A 25 -9.85 5.34 -22.88
CA ILE A 25 -9.94 6.18 -21.67
C ILE A 25 -9.07 5.60 -20.57
N LEU A 26 -9.01 4.28 -20.50
CA LEU A 26 -8.13 3.52 -19.63
C LEU A 26 -7.45 2.43 -20.46
N PRO A 27 -6.22 2.02 -20.10
CA PRO A 27 -5.51 0.96 -20.79
C PRO A 27 -6.28 -0.34 -20.87
N ASP A 28 -6.08 -1.09 -21.97
CA ASP A 28 -6.74 -2.38 -22.19
C ASP A 28 -6.28 -3.47 -21.22
N ASP A 29 -5.13 -3.28 -20.54
CA ASP A 29 -4.57 -4.20 -19.54
C ASP A 29 -5.47 -4.39 -18.30
N LEU A 30 -6.29 -3.40 -17.94
CA LEU A 30 -7.32 -3.56 -16.89
C LEU A 30 -8.26 -4.73 -17.18
N ARG A 31 -8.64 -4.91 -18.45
CA ARG A 31 -9.50 -6.02 -18.87
C ARG A 31 -8.79 -7.36 -18.84
N GLU A 32 -7.49 -7.38 -19.10
CA GLU A 32 -6.66 -8.59 -18.99
C GLU A 32 -6.57 -9.10 -17.54
N HIS A 33 -6.74 -8.19 -16.56
CA HIS A 33 -6.77 -8.49 -15.13
C HIS A 33 -8.19 -8.71 -14.56
N GLU A 34 -9.18 -8.92 -15.44
CA GLU A 34 -10.58 -9.18 -15.05
C GLU A 34 -11.24 -8.01 -14.28
N VAL A 35 -10.75 -6.78 -14.47
CA VAL A 35 -11.35 -5.58 -13.90
C VAL A 35 -12.42 -5.03 -14.83
N GLU A 36 -13.65 -4.89 -14.32
CA GLU A 36 -14.75 -4.29 -15.06
C GLU A 36 -14.61 -2.77 -15.08
N ILE A 37 -14.74 -2.17 -16.26
CA ILE A 37 -14.76 -0.70 -16.42
C ILE A 37 -16.20 -0.28 -16.71
N VAL A 38 -16.76 0.56 -15.83
CA VAL A 38 -18.12 1.07 -15.93
C VAL A 38 -18.09 2.58 -16.08
N ILE A 39 -18.78 3.11 -17.08
CA ILE A 39 -19.01 4.55 -17.22
C ILE A 39 -20.35 4.88 -16.56
N GLY A 40 -20.29 5.57 -15.42
CA GLY A 40 -21.45 5.97 -14.66
C GLY A 40 -21.88 7.41 -14.93
N GLN A 41 -23.18 7.69 -14.81
CA GLN A 41 -23.67 9.06 -14.79
C GLN A 41 -23.55 9.61 -13.37
N ARG A 42 -22.87 10.77 -13.20
CA ARG A 42 -22.67 11.41 -11.87
C ARG A 42 -23.98 11.57 -11.10
N GLN A 43 -25.05 12.01 -11.77
CA GLN A 43 -26.35 12.26 -11.12
C GLN A 43 -26.97 10.97 -10.56
N SER A 44 -26.87 9.85 -11.25
CA SER A 44 -27.40 8.56 -10.79
C SER A 44 -26.66 8.08 -9.56
N VAL A 45 -25.32 8.11 -9.57
CA VAL A 45 -24.51 7.68 -8.42
C VAL A 45 -24.72 8.57 -7.19
N VAL A 46 -24.88 9.88 -7.38
CA VAL A 46 -25.20 10.80 -6.28
C VAL A 46 -26.58 10.50 -5.69
N LEU A 47 -27.59 10.24 -6.51
CA LEU A 47 -28.95 9.89 -6.05
C LEU A 47 -28.96 8.56 -5.31
N ASP A 48 -28.24 7.55 -5.77
CA ASP A 48 -28.15 6.25 -5.10
C ASP A 48 -27.47 6.37 -3.73
N ILE A 49 -26.41 7.14 -3.63
CA ILE A 49 -25.71 7.44 -2.38
C ILE A 49 -26.62 8.20 -1.40
N GLU A 50 -27.42 9.17 -1.86
CA GLU A 50 -28.39 9.91 -1.03
C GLU A 50 -29.57 9.04 -0.59
N ALA A 51 -29.98 8.05 -1.42
CA ALA A 51 -31.03 7.11 -1.09
C ALA A 51 -30.62 6.15 0.06
N GLU A 52 -29.34 5.77 0.14
CA GLU A 52 -28.78 4.99 1.26
C GLU A 52 -28.96 5.70 2.62
N GLU A 53 -28.85 7.03 2.69
CA GLU A 53 -29.09 7.80 3.93
C GLU A 53 -30.53 7.71 4.42
N ASN A 54 -31.47 7.83 3.49
CA ASN A 54 -32.90 7.79 3.82
C ASN A 54 -33.32 6.41 4.34
N THR A 55 -32.67 5.34 3.89
CA THR A 55 -32.97 3.97 4.33
C THR A 55 -32.37 3.67 5.70
N THR A 56 -31.17 4.19 6.00
CA THR A 56 -30.49 3.99 7.30
C THR A 56 -31.15 4.83 8.40
N ALA A 57 -31.64 6.03 8.07
CA ALA A 57 -32.38 6.89 9.01
C ALA A 57 -33.76 6.32 9.37
N CYS A 58 -34.39 5.51 8.51
CA CYS A 58 -35.70 4.92 8.74
C CYS A 58 -35.67 3.71 9.70
N ASN A 59 -34.49 3.07 9.89
CA ASN A 59 -34.36 1.91 10.78
C ASN A 59 -34.11 2.28 12.27
N SER A 60 -34.01 3.56 12.61
CA SER A 60 -33.67 4.00 13.97
C SER A 60 -34.80 4.68 14.78
N THR A 61 -36.03 4.74 14.27
CA THR A 61 -37.17 5.28 15.07
C THR A 61 -38.47 4.60 14.71
N GLU A 62 -39.21 4.17 15.73
CA GLU A 62 -40.54 3.58 15.63
C GLU A 62 -41.50 4.44 14.77
N CYS A 63 -41.75 4.04 13.54
CA CYS A 63 -42.81 4.63 12.72
C CYS A 63 -44.15 4.02 13.08
N ASN A 64 -44.88 4.69 13.95
CA ASN A 64 -46.32 4.48 14.13
C ASN A 64 -47.10 5.01 12.89
N GLY A 65 -47.52 4.11 12.05
CA GLY A 65 -48.68 4.17 11.19
C GLY A 65 -48.96 5.46 10.40
N ALA A 66 -48.13 5.77 9.39
CA ALA A 66 -48.55 6.66 8.31
C ALA A 66 -47.85 6.22 7.00
N LYS A 67 -48.67 6.12 5.95
CA LYS A 67 -48.27 5.71 4.58
C LYS A 67 -46.95 6.35 4.14
N CYS A 68 -45.90 5.54 3.97
CA CYS A 68 -44.76 5.91 3.16
C CYS A 68 -45.16 5.87 1.68
N CYS A 69 -44.79 6.93 0.99
CA CYS A 69 -45.17 7.31 -0.35
C CYS A 69 -44.94 6.20 -1.37
N GLU A 70 -46.00 5.79 -2.06
CA GLU A 70 -45.97 5.13 -3.34
C GLU A 70 -45.43 6.17 -4.37
N ALA A 71 -44.16 6.04 -4.76
CA ALA A 71 -43.68 6.60 -5.99
C ALA A 71 -43.90 5.56 -7.07
N GLU A 72 -45.00 5.69 -7.77
CA GLU A 72 -45.30 4.93 -8.99
C GLU A 72 -44.33 5.42 -10.10
N GLY A 73 -43.65 4.49 -10.72
CA GLY A 73 -43.14 4.59 -12.10
C GLY A 73 -41.75 5.08 -12.30
N VAL A 74 -40.74 4.34 -11.91
CA VAL A 74 -39.47 4.20 -12.68
C VAL A 74 -39.17 2.71 -12.74
N ASP A 75 -39.41 2.11 -13.90
CA ASP A 75 -39.04 0.73 -14.20
C ASP A 75 -37.53 0.53 -14.09
N GLU A 76 -37.18 -0.48 -13.29
CA GLU A 76 -36.04 -1.35 -13.34
C GLU A 76 -34.81 -0.87 -14.16
N VAL A 77 -33.85 -0.22 -13.53
CA VAL A 77 -32.41 -0.52 -13.61
C VAL A 77 -31.74 0.29 -12.50
N TYR A 78 -31.12 -0.35 -11.53
CA TYR A 78 -30.40 0.19 -10.35
C TYR A 78 -31.20 0.40 -9.06
N GLY A 79 -31.73 -0.67 -8.52
CA GLY A 79 -32.17 -0.77 -7.14
C GLY A 79 -31.48 -1.96 -6.48
N GLY A 80 -30.23 -1.80 -6.07
CA GLY A 80 -29.48 -2.75 -5.25
C GLY A 80 -28.46 -1.98 -4.46
N VAL A 81 -28.51 -2.08 -3.12
CA VAL A 81 -27.33 -1.86 -2.28
C VAL A 81 -26.17 -2.54 -3.00
N GLU A 82 -25.16 -1.80 -3.47
CA GLU A 82 -24.00 -2.40 -4.12
C GLU A 82 -23.28 -3.28 -3.09
N GLU A 83 -23.67 -4.55 -3.01
CA GLU A 83 -22.85 -5.56 -2.35
C GLU A 83 -21.50 -5.55 -3.07
N GLY A 84 -20.41 -5.27 -2.33
CA GLY A 84 -19.04 -5.28 -2.88
C GLY A 84 -18.48 -3.91 -3.25
N PHE A 85 -19.01 -2.78 -2.76
CA PHE A 85 -18.42 -1.46 -2.98
C PHE A 85 -16.95 -1.38 -2.53
N GLU A 86 -16.55 -2.23 -1.59
CA GLU A 86 -15.16 -2.35 -1.12
C GLU A 86 -14.19 -2.86 -2.20
N GLU A 87 -14.71 -3.43 -3.30
CA GLU A 87 -13.94 -3.91 -4.45
C GLU A 87 -14.01 -2.94 -5.63
N ASN A 88 -14.61 -1.74 -5.43
CA ASN A 88 -14.79 -0.73 -6.46
C ASN A 88 -13.86 0.47 -6.23
N LEU A 89 -13.30 0.99 -7.32
CA LEU A 89 -12.58 2.26 -7.36
C LEU A 89 -13.34 3.25 -8.24
N TYR A 90 -13.59 4.43 -7.71
CA TYR A 90 -14.23 5.51 -8.45
C TYR A 90 -13.18 6.47 -8.97
N ILE A 91 -13.33 6.93 -10.21
CA ILE A 91 -12.49 8.00 -10.79
C ILE A 91 -13.45 9.13 -11.20
N THR A 92 -13.20 10.34 -10.71
CA THR A 92 -14.05 11.49 -11.00
C THR A 92 -13.24 12.77 -11.24
N ASP A 93 -13.71 13.60 -12.15
CA ASP A 93 -13.18 14.94 -12.44
C ASP A 93 -13.98 16.07 -11.74
N SER A 94 -15.01 15.71 -10.95
CA SER A 94 -15.85 16.63 -10.18
C SER A 94 -15.40 16.71 -8.73
N GLU A 95 -15.15 17.93 -8.25
CA GLU A 95 -14.84 18.25 -6.86
C GLU A 95 -15.96 17.78 -5.92
N ASP A 96 -17.21 18.14 -6.22
CA ASP A 96 -18.37 17.79 -5.39
C ASP A 96 -18.54 16.27 -5.29
N THR A 97 -18.42 15.55 -6.41
CA THR A 97 -18.53 14.09 -6.47
C THR A 97 -17.37 13.43 -5.67
N TYR A 98 -16.15 13.98 -5.80
CA TYR A 98 -15.01 13.48 -5.04
C TYR A 98 -15.25 13.57 -3.53
N HIS A 99 -15.65 14.74 -3.04
CA HIS A 99 -15.88 14.96 -1.61
C HIS A 99 -17.04 14.11 -1.09
N LEU A 100 -18.12 13.98 -1.85
CA LEU A 100 -19.27 13.13 -1.50
C LEU A 100 -18.84 11.66 -1.36
N LEU A 101 -18.19 11.09 -2.36
CA LEU A 101 -17.73 9.70 -2.33
C LEU A 101 -16.76 9.44 -1.17
N LYS A 102 -15.82 10.37 -0.95
CA LYS A 102 -14.86 10.28 0.17
C LYS A 102 -15.57 10.30 1.53
N GLN A 103 -16.55 11.18 1.73
CA GLN A 103 -17.35 11.23 2.96
C GLN A 103 -18.11 9.93 3.22
N ARG A 104 -18.44 9.18 2.16
CA ARG A 104 -19.14 7.88 2.22
C ARG A 104 -18.18 6.70 2.33
N GLY A 105 -16.87 6.96 2.54
CA GLY A 105 -15.87 5.90 2.67
C GLY A 105 -15.62 5.13 1.38
N ARG A 106 -15.98 5.70 0.22
CA ARG A 106 -15.69 5.08 -1.09
C ARG A 106 -14.25 5.36 -1.48
N TYR A 107 -13.62 4.43 -2.19
CA TYR A 107 -12.28 4.60 -2.72
C TYR A 107 -12.35 5.40 -3.99
N VAL A 108 -11.81 6.63 -3.98
CA VAL A 108 -11.95 7.58 -5.07
C VAL A 108 -10.62 8.22 -5.44
N LEU A 109 -10.34 8.24 -6.74
CA LEU A 109 -9.23 8.97 -7.35
C LEU A 109 -9.78 10.17 -8.12
N PRO A 110 -9.35 11.39 -7.84
CA PRO A 110 -9.68 12.54 -8.65
C PRO A 110 -8.88 12.53 -9.95
N TYR A 111 -9.53 12.94 -11.04
CA TYR A 111 -8.92 13.16 -12.35
C TYR A 111 -8.88 14.66 -12.65
N ARG A 112 -7.68 15.20 -12.86
CA ARG A 112 -7.43 16.59 -13.22
C ARG A 112 -7.11 16.71 -14.70
N HIS A 113 -7.76 17.65 -15.38
CA HIS A 113 -7.55 17.95 -16.78
C HIS A 113 -7.68 19.46 -17.05
N GLU A 114 -7.53 19.88 -18.29
CA GLU A 114 -7.51 21.32 -18.67
C GLU A 114 -8.74 22.12 -18.17
N ASN A 115 -9.94 21.51 -18.15
CA ASN A 115 -11.18 22.20 -17.83
C ASN A 115 -11.47 22.29 -16.32
N ASN A 116 -10.76 21.50 -15.46
CA ASN A 116 -10.97 21.48 -14.01
C ASN A 116 -9.70 21.79 -13.20
N LYS A 117 -8.75 22.54 -13.76
CA LYS A 117 -7.46 22.87 -13.10
C LYS A 117 -7.60 23.50 -11.71
N THR A 118 -8.71 24.17 -11.46
CA THR A 118 -9.00 24.86 -10.20
C THR A 118 -9.81 24.03 -9.21
N ALA A 119 -10.19 22.80 -9.58
CA ALA A 119 -10.94 21.92 -8.69
C ALA A 119 -10.12 21.59 -7.43
N ASP A 120 -10.77 21.68 -6.27
CA ASP A 120 -10.17 21.38 -4.99
C ASP A 120 -10.36 19.89 -4.62
N PHE A 121 -9.30 19.13 -4.76
CA PHE A 121 -9.24 17.74 -4.35
C PHE A 121 -8.47 17.58 -3.04
N MET A 122 -8.68 18.49 -2.08
CA MET A 122 -7.97 18.48 -0.81
C MET A 122 -8.10 17.14 -0.07
N GLY A 123 -6.96 16.65 0.38
CA GLY A 123 -6.85 15.37 1.07
C GLY A 123 -6.87 14.15 0.13
N ALA A 124 -6.74 14.33 -1.19
CA ALA A 124 -6.43 13.24 -2.10
C ALA A 124 -4.97 12.81 -1.90
N LEU A 125 -4.74 11.49 -1.78
CA LEU A 125 -3.39 10.93 -1.75
C LEU A 125 -2.77 10.94 -3.14
N TYR A 126 -3.58 10.73 -4.16
CA TYR A 126 -3.18 10.69 -5.56
C TYR A 126 -4.18 11.45 -6.41
N VAL A 127 -3.69 12.07 -7.48
CA VAL A 127 -4.49 12.74 -8.50
C VAL A 127 -4.02 12.26 -9.87
N ILE A 128 -4.93 11.77 -10.69
CA ILE A 128 -4.64 11.38 -12.07
C ILE A 128 -4.62 12.66 -12.93
N GLU A 129 -3.59 12.85 -13.75
CA GLU A 129 -3.50 13.96 -14.71
C GLU A 129 -3.50 13.46 -16.17
N GLN A 130 -2.96 12.27 -16.42
CA GLN A 130 -2.91 11.62 -17.73
C GLN A 130 -3.58 10.25 -17.63
N ILE A 131 -4.90 10.22 -17.73
CA ILE A 131 -5.69 9.01 -17.47
C ILE A 131 -5.39 7.90 -18.49
N GLU A 132 -4.98 8.27 -19.70
CA GLU A 132 -4.58 7.36 -20.77
C GLU A 132 -3.23 6.65 -20.55
N GLU A 133 -2.40 7.17 -19.66
CA GLU A 133 -1.08 6.60 -19.33
C GLU A 133 -1.09 5.74 -18.07
N VAL A 134 -2.24 5.65 -17.39
CA VAL A 134 -2.36 4.93 -16.11
C VAL A 134 -2.65 3.46 -16.38
N ASP A 135 -1.68 2.59 -16.08
CA ASP A 135 -1.80 1.13 -16.22
C ASP A 135 -2.53 0.45 -15.04
N TYR A 136 -2.81 -0.84 -15.18
CA TYR A 136 -3.47 -1.64 -14.14
C TYR A 136 -2.67 -1.62 -12.83
N GLU A 137 -1.35 -1.74 -12.90
CA GLU A 137 -0.50 -1.78 -11.71
C GLU A 137 -0.64 -0.49 -10.90
N THR A 138 -0.61 0.66 -11.56
CA THR A 138 -0.82 1.98 -10.93
C THR A 138 -2.20 2.09 -10.28
N ILE A 139 -3.24 1.63 -10.98
CA ILE A 139 -4.63 1.64 -10.48
C ILE A 139 -4.79 0.71 -9.27
N ASP A 140 -4.26 -0.52 -9.34
CA ASP A 140 -4.33 -1.49 -8.23
C ASP A 140 -3.56 -1.01 -7.00
N LEU A 141 -2.37 -0.43 -7.19
CA LEU A 141 -1.60 0.15 -6.10
C LEU A 141 -2.33 1.32 -5.42
N ALA A 142 -2.92 2.22 -6.22
CA ALA A 142 -3.70 3.33 -5.69
C ALA A 142 -4.95 2.83 -4.94
N TYR A 143 -5.69 1.88 -5.51
CA TYR A 143 -6.82 1.24 -4.85
C TYR A 143 -6.41 0.60 -3.52
N ARG A 144 -5.33 -0.21 -3.51
CA ARG A 144 -4.82 -0.84 -2.28
C ARG A 144 -4.48 0.18 -1.21
N ARG A 145 -3.85 1.30 -1.59
CA ARG A 145 -3.53 2.38 -0.64
C ARG A 145 -4.78 3.00 -0.05
N LEU A 146 -5.79 3.30 -0.87
CA LEU A 146 -7.06 3.85 -0.44
C LEU A 146 -7.86 2.87 0.44
N ALA A 147 -7.79 1.57 0.11
CA ALA A 147 -8.45 0.50 0.85
C ALA A 147 -7.69 0.04 2.10
N GLY A 148 -6.52 0.64 2.40
CA GLY A 148 -5.67 0.21 3.50
C GLY A 148 -5.08 -1.19 3.34
N LEU A 149 -5.02 -1.72 2.12
CA LEU A 149 -4.43 -3.02 1.80
C LEU A 149 -2.92 -2.90 1.63
N PRO A 150 -2.14 -3.88 2.09
CA PRO A 150 -0.69 -3.84 1.93
C PRO A 150 -0.28 -4.03 0.47
N TRP A 151 0.73 -3.27 0.04
CA TRP A 151 1.38 -3.51 -1.23
C TRP A 151 2.28 -4.73 -1.15
N GLU A 152 2.25 -5.58 -2.17
CA GLU A 152 3.25 -6.59 -2.38
C GLU A 152 4.44 -5.94 -3.10
N ILE A 153 5.59 -5.90 -2.42
CA ILE A 153 6.77 -5.20 -2.92
C ILE A 153 7.55 -6.07 -3.89
N LEU A 154 7.75 -7.34 -3.53
CA LEU A 154 8.46 -8.28 -4.40
C LEU A 154 8.24 -9.73 -3.97
N ARG A 155 8.46 -10.64 -4.92
CA ARG A 155 8.48 -12.10 -4.69
C ARG A 155 9.87 -12.67 -4.94
N THR A 156 10.25 -13.61 -4.08
CA THR A 156 11.44 -14.43 -4.30
C THR A 156 11.06 -15.87 -4.66
N LYS A 157 12.05 -16.74 -4.75
CA LYS A 157 11.77 -18.18 -4.96
C LYS A 157 10.87 -18.77 -3.87
N ARG A 158 11.06 -18.37 -2.60
CA ARG A 158 10.40 -18.97 -1.42
C ARG A 158 9.57 -17.99 -0.61
N CYS A 159 9.73 -16.68 -0.83
CA CYS A 159 9.12 -15.66 0.01
C CYS A 159 8.28 -14.68 -0.80
N ILE A 160 7.32 -14.07 -0.10
CA ILE A 160 6.60 -12.86 -0.47
C ILE A 160 7.04 -11.77 0.50
N ILE A 161 7.39 -10.60 -0.01
CA ILE A 161 7.72 -9.41 0.77
C ILE A 161 6.65 -8.36 0.50
N ARG A 162 5.97 -7.93 1.53
CA ARG A 162 4.90 -6.94 1.46
C ARG A 162 4.96 -5.94 2.61
N GLU A 163 4.24 -4.86 2.47
CA GLU A 163 4.05 -3.91 3.56
C GLU A 163 3.50 -4.60 4.80
N THR A 164 3.98 -4.17 5.95
CA THR A 164 3.52 -4.65 7.26
C THR A 164 2.10 -4.15 7.52
N THR A 165 1.30 -4.97 8.17
CA THR A 165 -0.05 -4.62 8.62
C THR A 165 -0.21 -4.94 10.10
N GLU A 166 -1.25 -4.42 10.71
CA GLU A 166 -1.61 -4.66 12.11
C GLU A 166 -1.86 -6.16 12.38
N ALA A 167 -2.28 -6.91 11.36
CA ALA A 167 -2.48 -8.36 11.45
C ALA A 167 -1.16 -9.16 11.65
N ASP A 168 -0.02 -8.54 11.38
CA ASP A 168 1.30 -9.18 11.52
C ASP A 168 1.85 -9.09 12.94
N VAL A 169 1.33 -8.20 13.78
CA VAL A 169 1.85 -7.85 15.10
C VAL A 169 1.99 -9.09 16.01
N ASP A 170 0.97 -9.93 16.06
CA ASP A 170 1.02 -11.16 16.89
C ASP A 170 2.12 -12.14 16.41
N SER A 171 2.37 -12.18 15.09
CA SER A 171 3.46 -12.97 14.53
C SER A 171 4.82 -12.39 14.90
N PHE A 172 4.93 -11.06 14.95
CA PHE A 172 6.17 -10.41 15.38
C PHE A 172 6.46 -10.66 16.87
N TYR A 173 5.46 -10.58 17.74
CA TYR A 173 5.66 -10.96 19.16
C TYR A 173 6.18 -12.37 19.29
N ASN A 174 5.66 -13.33 18.52
CA ASN A 174 6.18 -14.70 18.52
C ASN A 174 7.64 -14.82 18.07
N ILE A 175 8.06 -14.00 17.10
CA ILE A 175 9.44 -13.97 16.60
C ILE A 175 10.37 -13.32 17.64
N TYR A 176 9.95 -12.18 18.20
CA TYR A 176 10.75 -11.39 19.15
C TYR A 176 10.77 -11.98 20.57
N ALA A 177 9.88 -12.90 20.90
CA ALA A 177 9.93 -13.67 22.16
C ALA A 177 11.21 -14.52 22.30
N GLU A 178 11.93 -14.77 21.19
CA GLU A 178 13.17 -15.54 21.21
C GLU A 178 14.36 -14.66 21.64
N PRO A 179 15.05 -14.95 22.77
CA PRO A 179 16.15 -14.12 23.28
C PRO A 179 17.33 -13.97 22.32
N GLU A 180 17.46 -14.86 21.32
CA GLU A 180 18.47 -14.73 20.27
C GLU A 180 18.18 -13.57 19.32
N ILE A 181 16.93 -13.14 19.20
CA ILE A 181 16.48 -12.02 18.35
C ILE A 181 16.76 -10.72 19.08
N THR A 182 16.17 -10.51 20.25
CA THR A 182 16.22 -9.25 21.00
C THR A 182 17.59 -8.91 21.58
N ARG A 183 18.51 -9.89 21.58
CA ARG A 183 19.89 -9.66 22.03
C ARG A 183 20.64 -8.58 21.24
N TYR A 184 20.32 -8.38 19.97
CA TYR A 184 21.07 -7.54 19.03
C TYR A 184 20.20 -6.52 18.29
N MET A 185 19.00 -6.28 18.77
CA MET A 185 18.08 -5.30 18.20
C MET A 185 17.07 -4.87 19.25
N GLU A 186 16.44 -3.73 19.00
CA GLU A 186 15.36 -3.24 19.83
C GLU A 186 14.18 -4.23 19.83
N ASP A 187 13.53 -4.35 20.99
CA ASP A 187 12.32 -5.12 21.15
C ASP A 187 11.10 -4.36 20.62
N LEU A 188 9.97 -5.03 20.53
CA LEU A 188 8.68 -4.42 20.26
C LEU A 188 8.17 -3.70 21.53
N TYR A 189 7.19 -2.81 21.37
CA TYR A 189 6.50 -2.26 22.53
C TYR A 189 5.92 -3.38 23.39
N GLU A 190 6.02 -3.26 24.72
CA GLU A 190 5.44 -4.26 25.64
C GLU A 190 3.90 -4.26 25.56
N ASP A 191 3.30 -3.09 25.37
CA ASP A 191 1.86 -2.94 25.17
C ASP A 191 1.50 -3.19 23.70
N ARG A 192 0.64 -4.20 23.49
CA ARG A 192 0.16 -4.57 22.16
C ARG A 192 -0.58 -3.43 21.44
N GLU A 193 -1.32 -2.61 22.17
CA GLU A 193 -2.04 -1.47 21.58
C GLU A 193 -1.06 -0.37 21.12
N GLU A 194 0.04 -0.18 21.83
CA GLU A 194 1.11 0.73 21.42
C GLU A 194 1.81 0.20 20.15
N GLU A 195 2.09 -1.09 20.06
CA GLU A 195 2.67 -1.69 18.85
C GLU A 195 1.72 -1.59 17.64
N LEU A 196 0.41 -1.83 17.83
CA LEU A 196 -0.60 -1.63 16.80
C LEU A 196 -0.64 -0.19 16.31
N ALA A 197 -0.63 0.79 17.23
CA ALA A 197 -0.62 2.20 16.90
C ALA A 197 0.67 2.58 16.14
N TYR A 198 1.81 2.06 16.57
CA TYR A 198 3.08 2.26 15.86
C TYR A 198 3.05 1.70 14.43
N VAL A 199 2.53 0.49 14.22
CA VAL A 199 2.41 -0.11 12.89
C VAL A 199 1.48 0.72 12.00
N ALA A 200 0.34 1.19 12.53
CA ALA A 200 -0.58 2.04 11.79
C ALA A 200 0.08 3.37 11.37
N GLU A 201 0.77 4.04 12.30
CA GLU A 201 1.52 5.27 12.03
C GLU A 201 2.66 5.04 11.02
N TYR A 202 3.39 3.93 11.15
CA TYR A 202 4.46 3.54 10.23
C TYR A 202 3.94 3.36 8.81
N ARG A 203 2.79 2.72 8.64
CA ARG A 203 2.15 2.53 7.32
C ARG A 203 1.80 3.88 6.69
N GLU A 204 1.20 4.77 7.45
CA GLU A 204 0.81 6.09 6.96
C GLU A 204 2.04 6.94 6.58
N LYS A 205 3.01 7.05 7.48
CA LYS A 205 4.16 7.94 7.31
C LYS A 205 5.24 7.36 6.40
N MET A 206 5.60 6.09 6.58
CA MET A 206 6.71 5.49 5.83
C MET A 206 6.26 5.03 4.46
N TYR A 207 5.28 4.15 4.38
CA TYR A 207 4.83 3.66 3.08
C TYR A 207 4.03 4.71 2.30
N GLY A 208 3.20 5.51 2.99
CA GLY A 208 2.41 6.56 2.37
C GLY A 208 3.24 7.70 1.79
N PHE A 209 4.37 8.05 2.42
CA PHE A 209 5.19 9.18 2.02
C PHE A 209 6.47 8.76 1.26
N TYR A 210 7.22 7.78 1.78
CA TYR A 210 8.48 7.35 1.16
C TYR A 210 8.31 6.22 0.15
N GLY A 211 7.22 5.44 0.22
CA GLY A 211 7.01 4.28 -0.64
C GLY A 211 7.81 3.04 -0.26
N TYR A 212 8.68 3.10 0.75
CA TYR A 212 9.51 1.99 1.20
C TYR A 212 9.72 2.03 2.72
N GLY A 213 10.28 0.96 3.28
CA GLY A 213 10.53 0.82 4.70
C GLY A 213 10.86 -0.62 5.08
N MET A 214 10.60 -0.97 6.34
CA MET A 214 10.70 -2.35 6.83
C MET A 214 9.42 -3.10 6.48
N TRP A 215 9.54 -4.20 5.74
CA TRP A 215 8.44 -5.00 5.22
C TRP A 215 8.31 -6.34 5.95
N THR A 216 7.13 -6.92 5.93
CA THR A 216 6.87 -8.29 6.40
C THR A 216 7.34 -9.29 5.37
N VAL A 217 8.07 -10.30 5.83
CA VAL A 217 8.54 -11.43 5.03
C VAL A 217 7.67 -12.64 5.34
N LEU A 218 7.03 -13.19 4.31
CA LEU A 218 6.20 -14.39 4.41
C LEU A 218 6.76 -15.51 3.55
N THR A 219 6.46 -16.75 3.92
CA THR A 219 6.56 -17.89 2.98
C THR A 219 5.48 -17.76 1.91
N LYS A 220 5.56 -18.56 0.85
CA LYS A 220 4.50 -18.59 -0.19
C LYS A 220 3.16 -19.10 0.33
N GLU A 221 3.17 -19.83 1.43
CA GLU A 221 1.98 -20.32 2.13
C GLU A 221 1.36 -19.26 3.07
N GLY A 222 1.97 -18.06 3.15
CA GLY A 222 1.45 -16.95 3.95
C GLY A 222 1.92 -16.93 5.41
N THR A 223 2.86 -17.77 5.81
CA THR A 223 3.42 -17.74 7.16
C THR A 223 4.41 -16.60 7.31
N VAL A 224 4.21 -15.71 8.27
CA VAL A 224 5.16 -14.64 8.61
C VAL A 224 6.42 -15.26 9.22
N ILE A 225 7.57 -14.99 8.63
CA ILE A 225 8.87 -15.53 9.04
C ILE A 225 9.88 -14.48 9.49
N GLY A 226 9.54 -13.21 9.33
CA GLY A 226 10.41 -12.10 9.72
C GLY A 226 10.03 -10.77 9.12
N ARG A 227 10.96 -9.83 9.24
CA ARG A 227 10.91 -8.49 8.64
C ARG A 227 12.22 -8.20 7.93
N ALA A 228 12.17 -7.51 6.81
CA ALA A 228 13.36 -7.00 6.13
C ALA A 228 12.99 -5.82 5.24
N GLY A 229 13.90 -4.88 5.05
CA GLY A 229 13.61 -3.69 4.25
C GLY A 229 14.77 -2.73 4.17
N ILE A 230 14.48 -1.58 3.59
CA ILE A 230 15.37 -0.42 3.53
C ILE A 230 14.70 0.72 4.28
N SER A 231 15.43 1.40 5.16
CA SER A 231 14.94 2.57 5.90
C SER A 231 16.04 3.60 6.06
N TRP A 232 15.68 4.84 6.34
CA TRP A 232 16.62 5.85 6.80
C TRP A 232 16.74 5.78 8.32
N ARG A 233 17.97 5.85 8.80
CA ARG A 233 18.25 5.96 10.22
C ARG A 233 18.75 7.36 10.52
N GLU A 234 18.21 7.99 11.55
CA GLU A 234 18.62 9.34 11.95
C GLU A 234 20.10 9.38 12.27
N GLY A 235 20.78 10.45 11.85
CA GLY A 235 22.22 10.60 12.04
C GLY A 235 23.11 9.94 10.99
N PHE A 236 22.53 9.19 10.03
CA PHE A 236 23.28 8.53 8.97
C PHE A 236 22.93 9.08 7.58
N ASP A 237 23.90 9.03 6.68
CA ASP A 237 23.88 9.59 5.34
C ASP A 237 23.49 8.58 4.23
N LEU A 238 23.29 7.31 4.58
CA LEU A 238 22.91 6.25 3.65
C LEU A 238 21.69 5.48 4.15
N PRO A 239 20.84 4.99 3.23
CA PRO A 239 19.76 4.08 3.59
C PRO A 239 20.31 2.78 4.19
N GLU A 240 19.64 2.26 5.19
CA GLU A 240 20.03 1.07 5.93
C GLU A 240 19.23 -0.16 5.52
N LEU A 241 19.93 -1.26 5.21
CA LEU A 241 19.32 -2.58 5.09
C LEU A 241 19.12 -3.17 6.49
N GLY A 242 17.86 -3.28 6.91
CA GLY A 242 17.44 -3.97 8.13
C GLY A 242 16.87 -5.36 7.82
N PHE A 243 17.07 -6.33 8.73
CA PHE A 243 16.45 -7.65 8.61
C PHE A 243 16.40 -8.41 9.95
N VAL A 244 15.35 -9.15 10.13
CA VAL A 244 15.20 -10.18 11.16
C VAL A 244 14.45 -11.38 10.58
N ILE A 245 14.94 -12.59 10.86
CA ILE A 245 14.29 -13.85 10.50
C ILE A 245 14.13 -14.69 11.76
N GLY A 246 12.92 -15.16 12.02
CA GLY A 246 12.57 -15.99 13.16
C GLY A 246 13.45 -17.23 13.27
N VAL A 247 13.79 -17.61 14.50
CA VAL A 247 14.75 -18.69 14.80
C VAL A 247 14.46 -19.98 14.03
N PRO A 248 13.20 -20.46 13.90
CA PRO A 248 12.91 -21.69 13.15
C PRO A 248 13.31 -21.65 11.67
N TRP A 249 13.47 -20.43 11.11
CA TRP A 249 13.75 -20.19 9.69
C TRP A 249 15.20 -19.79 9.44
N GLN A 250 16.01 -19.60 10.50
CA GLN A 250 17.43 -19.28 10.39
C GLN A 250 18.25 -20.44 9.84
N GLY A 251 19.44 -20.15 9.31
CA GLY A 251 20.37 -21.18 8.79
C GLY A 251 19.95 -21.82 7.47
N GLN A 252 18.74 -21.54 6.97
CA GLN A 252 18.17 -22.12 5.73
C GLN A 252 18.31 -21.21 4.51
N GLY A 253 18.99 -20.06 4.64
CA GLY A 253 19.26 -19.14 3.56
C GLY A 253 18.16 -18.12 3.23
N TYR A 254 17.07 -18.08 3.99
CA TYR A 254 15.98 -17.11 3.81
C TYR A 254 16.47 -15.67 3.88
N ALA A 255 17.20 -15.28 4.92
CA ALA A 255 17.73 -13.94 5.07
C ALA A 255 18.56 -13.50 3.85
N ARG A 256 19.43 -14.39 3.33
CA ARG A 256 20.24 -14.08 2.15
C ARG A 256 19.40 -13.88 0.90
N GLU A 257 18.39 -14.73 0.70
CA GLU A 257 17.48 -14.66 -0.46
C GLU A 257 16.69 -13.35 -0.45
N VAL A 258 16.07 -13.04 0.69
CA VAL A 258 15.25 -11.84 0.89
C VAL A 258 16.09 -10.56 0.77
N CYS A 259 17.20 -10.46 1.52
CA CYS A 259 18.05 -9.26 1.48
C CYS A 259 18.67 -9.02 0.10
N ARG A 260 19.01 -10.09 -0.65
CA ARG A 260 19.49 -9.93 -2.03
C ARG A 260 18.42 -9.30 -2.91
N ALA A 261 17.19 -9.82 -2.84
CA ALA A 261 16.07 -9.29 -3.62
C ALA A 261 15.73 -7.83 -3.24
N ILE A 262 15.80 -7.50 -1.95
CA ILE A 262 15.61 -6.11 -1.47
C ILE A 262 16.70 -5.17 -1.99
N LEU A 263 17.98 -5.60 -2.02
CA LEU A 263 19.06 -4.79 -2.60
C LEU A 263 18.90 -4.60 -4.10
N ASP A 264 18.42 -5.62 -4.82
CA ASP A 264 18.13 -5.51 -6.24
C ASP A 264 16.95 -4.54 -6.50
N TYR A 265 15.91 -4.57 -5.66
CA TYR A 265 14.79 -3.62 -5.66
C TYR A 265 15.25 -2.20 -5.32
N ALA A 266 16.02 -2.02 -4.26
CA ALA A 266 16.56 -0.72 -3.85
C ALA A 266 17.37 -0.04 -4.98
N LYS A 267 18.08 -0.84 -5.76
CA LYS A 267 18.83 -0.35 -6.91
C LYS A 267 17.93 0.00 -8.11
N LYS A 268 16.94 -0.84 -8.43
CA LYS A 268 16.16 -0.74 -9.66
C LYS A 268 14.97 0.21 -9.55
N GLU A 269 14.27 0.14 -8.42
CA GLU A 269 13.02 0.85 -8.20
C GLU A 269 13.19 2.11 -7.35
N LEU A 270 14.22 2.12 -6.46
CA LEU A 270 14.48 3.26 -5.57
C LEU A 270 15.71 4.09 -5.99
N ASP A 271 16.42 3.70 -7.05
CA ASP A 271 17.63 4.36 -7.58
C ASP A 271 18.76 4.55 -6.54
N PHE A 272 18.80 3.74 -5.49
CA PHE A 272 19.86 3.81 -4.53
C PHE A 272 21.17 3.27 -5.12
N THR A 273 22.23 4.05 -4.99
CA THR A 273 23.58 3.67 -5.45
C THR A 273 24.43 3.06 -4.36
N GLN A 274 24.10 3.36 -3.10
CA GLN A 274 24.80 2.87 -1.91
C GLN A 274 23.80 2.55 -0.82
N VAL A 275 24.12 1.56 -0.01
CA VAL A 275 23.37 1.21 1.21
C VAL A 275 24.33 0.84 2.33
N GLN A 276 23.89 1.02 3.56
CA GLN A 276 24.60 0.56 4.74
C GLN A 276 23.84 -0.54 5.46
N ALA A 277 24.50 -1.18 6.42
CA ALA A 277 23.90 -2.00 7.45
C ALA A 277 24.68 -1.79 8.75
N LEU A 278 23.98 -1.53 9.84
CA LEU A 278 24.57 -1.42 11.17
C LEU A 278 24.43 -2.77 11.88
N VAL A 279 25.55 -3.32 12.29
CA VAL A 279 25.60 -4.63 12.94
C VAL A 279 26.17 -4.46 14.33
N MET A 280 25.34 -4.69 15.36
CA MET A 280 25.76 -4.60 16.76
C MET A 280 26.96 -5.51 17.02
N GLU A 281 27.92 -5.03 17.84
CA GLU A 281 29.11 -5.79 18.19
C GLU A 281 28.74 -7.18 18.74
N GLY A 282 29.42 -8.20 18.23
CA GLY A 282 29.16 -9.61 18.61
C GLY A 282 28.08 -10.31 17.82
N ASN A 283 27.34 -9.62 16.93
CA ASN A 283 26.36 -10.25 16.02
C ASN A 283 27.04 -10.84 14.79
N GLU A 284 27.77 -11.94 15.00
CA GLU A 284 28.52 -12.62 13.93
C GLU A 284 27.61 -13.19 12.81
N LYS A 285 26.36 -13.54 13.12
CA LYS A 285 25.40 -14.05 12.13
C LYS A 285 25.08 -12.94 11.10
N SER A 286 24.73 -11.74 11.56
CA SER A 286 24.45 -10.58 10.69
C SER A 286 25.70 -10.12 9.95
N ALA A 287 26.86 -10.04 10.62
CA ALA A 287 28.12 -9.70 10.00
C ALA A 287 28.49 -10.67 8.87
N ALA A 288 28.31 -11.97 9.06
CA ALA A 288 28.54 -12.97 8.02
C ALA A 288 27.57 -12.84 6.83
N LEU A 289 26.32 -12.48 7.10
CA LEU A 289 25.34 -12.23 6.03
C LEU A 289 25.70 -10.99 5.23
N CYS A 290 26.05 -9.87 5.87
CA CYS A 290 26.51 -8.65 5.19
C CYS A 290 27.68 -8.95 4.24
N ARG A 291 28.69 -9.67 4.71
CA ARG A 291 29.82 -10.09 3.86
C ARG A 291 29.39 -10.95 2.67
N LYS A 292 28.44 -11.89 2.85
CA LYS A 292 27.92 -12.74 1.75
C LYS A 292 27.06 -11.96 0.75
N LEU A 293 26.51 -10.83 1.15
CA LEU A 293 25.76 -9.91 0.28
C LEU A 293 26.66 -8.92 -0.46
N GLY A 294 27.97 -8.89 -0.14
CA GLY A 294 28.94 -8.03 -0.79
C GLY A 294 29.26 -6.74 -0.03
N PHE A 295 28.72 -6.57 1.17
CA PHE A 295 29.07 -5.43 2.01
C PHE A 295 30.52 -5.53 2.49
N ARG A 296 31.16 -4.38 2.61
CA ARG A 296 32.49 -4.22 3.20
C ARG A 296 32.35 -3.58 4.57
N LYS A 297 33.08 -4.13 5.54
CA LYS A 297 33.14 -3.54 6.88
C LYS A 297 33.87 -2.19 6.79
N GLY A 298 33.21 -1.15 7.27
CA GLY A 298 33.71 0.20 7.40
C GLY A 298 34.12 0.54 8.83
N GLU A 299 33.82 1.75 9.25
CA GLU A 299 34.08 2.26 10.59
C GLU A 299 33.17 1.66 11.64
N ARG A 300 33.55 1.80 12.89
CA ARG A 300 32.70 1.53 14.05
C ARG A 300 32.01 2.81 14.46
N VAL A 301 30.75 2.73 14.78
CA VAL A 301 29.90 3.84 15.22
C VAL A 301 29.26 3.50 16.56
N GLU A 302 28.97 4.53 17.37
CA GLU A 302 28.23 4.41 18.61
C GLU A 302 26.89 5.08 18.47
N GLU A 303 25.85 4.41 18.92
CA GLU A 303 24.48 4.91 18.97
C GLU A 303 23.80 4.40 20.21
N ASP A 304 23.16 5.27 20.98
CA ASP A 304 22.47 4.97 22.24
C ASP A 304 23.31 4.17 23.26
N GLY A 305 24.63 4.36 23.23
CA GLY A 305 25.58 3.68 24.13
C GLY A 305 25.99 2.29 23.67
N GLU A 306 25.47 1.81 22.54
CA GLU A 306 25.83 0.54 21.93
C GLU A 306 26.81 0.73 20.76
N GLN A 307 27.67 -0.27 20.53
CA GLN A 307 28.67 -0.24 19.48
C GLN A 307 28.21 -1.04 18.26
N TYR A 308 28.29 -0.41 17.10
CA TYR A 308 27.95 -1.03 15.83
C TYR A 308 29.13 -1.03 14.85
N ASP A 309 29.32 -2.13 14.16
CA ASP A 309 30.14 -2.19 12.96
C ASP A 309 29.31 -1.74 11.77
N ARG A 310 29.70 -0.63 11.11
CA ARG A 310 29.04 -0.12 9.90
C ARG A 310 29.54 -0.93 8.69
N TYR A 311 28.63 -1.51 7.94
CA TYR A 311 28.87 -2.23 6.69
C TYR A 311 28.32 -1.42 5.51
N LEU A 312 29.09 -1.32 4.41
CA LEU A 312 28.76 -0.50 3.24
C LEU A 312 28.72 -1.38 1.99
N ALA A 313 27.74 -1.16 1.14
CA ALA A 313 27.64 -1.80 -0.18
C ALA A 313 27.34 -0.78 -1.28
N GLU A 314 28.08 -0.92 -2.39
CA GLU A 314 27.81 -0.22 -3.65
C GLU A 314 26.78 -1.04 -4.45
N LEU A 315 25.71 -0.40 -4.87
CA LEU A 315 24.68 -0.97 -5.74
C LEU A 315 24.96 -0.63 -7.22
N THR A 316 26.21 -0.79 -7.67
CA THR A 316 26.63 -0.43 -9.02
C THR A 316 25.99 -1.32 -10.09
N TRP A 317 25.68 -0.74 -11.25
CA TRP A 317 25.32 -1.48 -12.44
C TRP A 317 26.59 -2.21 -12.95
N THR A 318 26.69 -3.51 -12.76
CA THR A 318 27.54 -4.30 -13.62
C THR A 318 26.79 -4.45 -14.94
N ALA A 319 27.23 -3.69 -15.95
CA ALA A 319 26.82 -3.98 -17.32
C ALA A 319 27.18 -5.44 -17.60
N LEU A 320 26.16 -6.27 -17.86
CA LEU A 320 26.33 -7.59 -18.44
C LEU A 320 26.60 -7.48 -19.93
#